data_4fd79b0e48fc5e3738a1b081af4f8e33
#
_entry.id   4fd79b0e48fc5e3738a1b081af4f8e33
#
_cell.length_a   1.000
_cell.length_b   1.000
_cell.length_c   1.000
_cell.angle_alpha   90.00
_cell.angle_beta   90.00
_cell.angle_gamma   90.00
#
_symmetry.space_group_name_H-M   'P 1'
#
loop_
_entity.id
_entity.type
_entity.pdbx_description
1 polymer ?
#
loop_
_entity_poly.entity_id
_entity_poly.type
_entity_poly.pdbx_seq_one_letter_code
_entity_poly.pdbx_strand_id
1 'polypeptide(L)'
;MCSNFDGLLDPIRFADTFGAAMPSGGRGSVWPAYPSSFVLQDKASRQRTARVGKFGMVPQWAAKDAKYAKLGLKTYNARVETVAEKPTYRDAWRQALHCIVPAEAIYEPDWQSGKAVPARIARADGQPLGIAGLWTQTVDSDGVIGYSFTMLTINADGHAVFQNFHRPADEKRMVVMLQPTQFDDWLNAT
;
A
#
# COMPACT_ATOMS: atom_id res chain seq x y z
N MET A 1 9.02 -4.09 -8.11
CA MET A 1 7.74 -3.72 -7.43
C MET A 1 7.88 -4.03 -5.95
N CYS A 2 7.51 -3.08 -5.11
CA CYS A 2 7.68 -3.18 -3.65
C CYS A 2 6.89 -4.35 -3.08
N SER A 3 7.58 -5.37 -2.62
CA SER A 3 6.98 -6.57 -1.99
C SER A 3 7.25 -6.67 -0.50
N ASN A 4 8.02 -5.74 0.05
CA ASN A 4 8.37 -5.71 1.46
C ASN A 4 8.57 -4.26 1.92
N PHE A 5 8.07 -3.95 3.11
CA PHE A 5 8.28 -2.64 3.72
C PHE A 5 8.33 -2.74 5.25
N ASP A 6 8.96 -1.76 5.88
CA ASP A 6 8.91 -1.58 7.32
C ASP A 6 7.66 -0.76 7.67
N GLY A 7 6.72 -1.36 8.41
CA GLY A 7 5.54 -0.67 8.92
C GLY A 7 5.90 0.31 10.03
N LEU A 8 5.22 1.44 10.08
CA LEU A 8 5.36 2.42 11.16
C LEU A 8 4.66 1.89 12.43
N LEU A 9 5.42 1.68 13.50
CA LEU A 9 4.93 1.15 14.78
C LEU A 9 5.01 2.16 15.93
N ASP A 10 5.53 3.35 15.71
CA ASP A 10 5.55 4.42 16.70
C ASP A 10 4.20 5.16 16.68
N PRO A 11 3.37 5.08 17.76
CA PRO A 11 2.04 5.66 17.76
C PRO A 11 2.04 7.20 17.76
N ILE A 12 3.08 7.82 18.30
CA ILE A 12 3.20 9.28 18.33
C ILE A 12 3.52 9.78 16.93
N ARG A 13 4.57 9.23 16.31
CA ARG A 13 4.95 9.59 14.92
C ARG A 13 3.82 9.26 13.93
N PHE A 14 3.08 8.19 14.17
CA PHE A 14 1.92 7.83 13.37
C PHE A 14 0.83 8.90 13.44
N ALA A 15 0.43 9.30 14.66
CA ALA A 15 -0.59 10.31 14.87
C ALA A 15 -0.16 11.68 14.35
N ASP A 16 1.07 12.10 14.62
CA ASP A 16 1.61 13.40 14.19
C ASP A 16 1.71 13.50 12.66
N THR A 17 2.11 12.41 11.98
CA THR A 17 2.28 12.44 10.52
C THR A 17 0.96 12.27 9.78
N PHE A 18 0.10 11.34 10.23
CA PHE A 18 -1.07 10.92 9.45
C PHE A 18 -2.40 11.45 9.99
N GLY A 19 -2.40 12.10 11.16
CA GLY A 19 -3.61 12.67 11.76
C GLY A 19 -4.64 11.63 12.20
N ALA A 20 -4.21 10.42 12.56
CA ALA A 20 -5.06 9.32 12.99
C ALA A 20 -4.38 8.52 14.11
N ALA A 21 -5.14 7.97 15.04
CA ALA A 21 -4.61 7.06 16.04
C ALA A 21 -4.15 5.76 15.41
N MET A 22 -2.95 5.26 15.79
CA MET A 22 -2.41 4.01 15.28
C MET A 22 -3.23 2.82 15.81
N PRO A 23 -3.75 1.93 14.93
CA PRO A 23 -4.44 0.74 15.36
C PRO A 23 -3.45 -0.34 15.83
N SER A 24 -3.87 -1.20 16.75
CA SER A 24 -3.10 -2.38 17.16
C SER A 24 -3.15 -3.48 16.11
N GLY A 25 -2.11 -4.32 16.04
CA GLY A 25 -2.08 -5.52 15.19
C GLY A 25 -1.30 -5.39 13.87
N GLY A 26 -0.72 -4.23 13.57
CA GLY A 26 0.25 -4.08 12.48
C GLY A 26 1.60 -4.76 12.79
N ARG A 27 2.40 -5.02 11.75
CA ARG A 27 3.75 -5.60 11.86
C ARG A 27 4.83 -4.61 11.44
N GLY A 28 6.02 -4.73 12.04
CA GLY A 28 7.19 -3.94 11.64
C GLY A 28 7.76 -4.38 10.30
N SER A 29 7.89 -5.68 10.04
CA SER A 29 8.27 -6.18 8.71
C SER A 29 7.03 -6.74 8.01
N VAL A 30 6.66 -6.14 6.89
CA VAL A 30 5.41 -6.42 6.18
C VAL A 30 5.70 -7.03 4.82
N TRP A 31 5.17 -8.23 4.61
CA TRP A 31 5.19 -8.99 3.36
C TRP A 31 3.77 -9.18 2.81
N PRO A 32 3.60 -9.56 1.54
CA PRO A 32 2.28 -9.85 1.00
C PRO A 32 1.47 -10.80 1.88
N ALA A 33 0.20 -10.48 2.09
CA ALA A 33 -0.76 -11.11 3.00
C ALA A 33 -0.52 -10.86 4.51
N TYR A 34 0.52 -10.14 4.91
CA TYR A 34 0.72 -9.76 6.31
C TYR A 34 -0.15 -8.55 6.69
N PRO A 35 -0.58 -8.47 7.97
CA PRO A 35 -1.34 -7.34 8.47
C PRO A 35 -0.44 -6.11 8.62
N SER A 36 -0.95 -4.96 8.18
CA SER A 36 -0.36 -3.64 8.42
C SER A 36 -1.42 -2.56 8.49
N SER A 37 -1.05 -1.44 9.07
CA SER A 37 -1.92 -0.27 9.18
C SER A 37 -2.05 0.45 7.84
N PHE A 38 -3.22 0.98 7.57
CA PHE A 38 -3.47 1.95 6.52
C PHE A 38 -4.42 3.04 7.03
N VAL A 39 -4.27 4.24 6.49
CA VAL A 39 -5.09 5.41 6.86
C VAL A 39 -6.09 5.66 5.74
N LEU A 40 -7.32 5.91 6.10
CA LEU A 40 -8.42 6.28 5.21
C LEU A 40 -9.15 7.50 5.78
N GLN A 41 -9.98 8.13 4.97
CA GLN A 41 -10.91 9.14 5.45
C GLN A 41 -12.28 8.51 5.71
N ASP A 42 -12.79 8.70 6.91
CA ASP A 42 -14.18 8.36 7.23
C ASP A 42 -15.11 9.31 6.48
N LYS A 43 -16.01 8.76 5.66
CA LYS A 43 -16.89 9.54 4.80
C LYS A 43 -17.91 10.37 5.56
N ALA A 44 -18.31 9.94 6.75
CA ALA A 44 -19.34 10.61 7.56
C ALA A 44 -18.73 11.74 8.39
N SER A 45 -17.66 11.48 9.12
CA SER A 45 -17.00 12.46 9.99
C SER A 45 -16.01 13.35 9.25
N ARG A 46 -15.58 12.96 8.05
CA ARG A 46 -14.50 13.61 7.29
C ARG A 46 -13.16 13.63 8.04
N GLN A 47 -13.01 12.79 9.05
CA GLN A 47 -11.78 12.63 9.79
C GLN A 47 -10.95 11.48 9.26
N ARG A 48 -9.64 11.60 9.36
CA ARG A 48 -8.73 10.49 9.07
C ARG A 48 -8.85 9.44 10.17
N THR A 49 -8.94 8.20 9.78
CA THR A 49 -8.95 7.04 10.67
C THR A 49 -8.02 5.98 10.13
N ALA A 50 -7.55 5.10 10.98
CA ALA A 50 -6.68 4.01 10.57
C ALA A 50 -7.32 2.65 10.85
N ARG A 51 -7.00 1.67 10.02
CA ARG A 51 -7.41 0.28 10.14
C ARG A 51 -6.21 -0.63 9.95
N VAL A 52 -6.31 -1.86 10.41
CA VAL A 52 -5.39 -2.92 10.04
C VAL A 52 -6.02 -3.77 8.93
N GLY A 53 -5.26 -4.01 7.89
CA GLY A 53 -5.66 -4.86 6.77
C GLY A 53 -4.52 -5.70 6.24
N LYS A 54 -4.81 -6.70 5.43
CA LYS A 54 -3.82 -7.52 4.77
C LYS A 54 -3.18 -6.75 3.60
N PHE A 55 -1.87 -6.75 3.52
CA PHE A 55 -1.13 -6.23 2.38
C PHE A 55 -1.29 -7.17 1.18
N GLY A 56 -2.11 -6.76 0.22
CA GLY A 56 -2.56 -7.54 -0.93
C GLY A 56 -4.08 -7.57 -0.99
N MET A 57 -4.65 -6.80 -1.92
CA MET A 57 -6.09 -6.58 -2.03
C MET A 57 -6.83 -7.87 -2.39
N VAL A 58 -7.86 -8.18 -1.62
CA VAL A 58 -8.81 -9.27 -1.88
C VAL A 58 -10.19 -8.65 -2.06
N PRO A 59 -10.72 -8.54 -3.28
CA PRO A 59 -12.05 -7.98 -3.51
C PRO A 59 -13.16 -8.91 -3.00
N GLN A 60 -14.37 -8.35 -2.75
CA GLN A 60 -15.48 -9.08 -2.15
C GLN A 60 -15.86 -10.35 -2.95
N TRP A 61 -15.81 -10.31 -4.27
CA TRP A 61 -16.13 -11.48 -5.10
C TRP A 61 -15.14 -12.65 -4.92
N ALA A 62 -13.91 -12.37 -4.43
CA ALA A 62 -12.88 -13.39 -4.17
C ALA A 62 -12.89 -13.88 -2.71
N ALA A 63 -13.46 -13.11 -1.78
CA ALA A 63 -13.34 -13.37 -0.34
C ALA A 63 -14.00 -14.67 0.13
N LYS A 64 -15.03 -15.14 -0.59
CA LYS A 64 -15.81 -16.33 -0.25
C LYS A 64 -15.41 -17.58 -1.02
N ASP A 65 -14.47 -17.51 -1.92
CA ASP A 65 -14.08 -18.61 -2.80
C ASP A 65 -12.65 -19.07 -2.50
N ALA A 66 -12.50 -20.28 -2.03
CA ALA A 66 -11.23 -20.88 -1.61
C ALA A 66 -10.16 -20.88 -2.73
N LYS A 67 -10.56 -20.88 -4.01
CA LYS A 67 -9.60 -20.81 -5.14
C LYS A 67 -8.82 -19.52 -5.14
N TYR A 68 -9.35 -18.45 -4.51
CA TYR A 68 -8.69 -17.14 -4.39
C TYR A 68 -7.97 -16.92 -3.05
N ALA A 69 -7.84 -17.94 -2.20
CA ALA A 69 -7.21 -17.83 -0.88
C ALA A 69 -5.79 -17.22 -0.91
N LYS A 70 -5.07 -17.41 -2.03
CA LYS A 70 -3.71 -16.88 -2.26
C LYS A 70 -3.68 -15.61 -3.11
N LEU A 71 -4.82 -15.01 -3.44
CA LEU A 71 -4.89 -13.84 -4.32
C LEU A 71 -4.06 -12.67 -3.76
N GLY A 72 -4.17 -12.39 -2.46
CA GLY A 72 -3.44 -11.32 -1.79
C GLY A 72 -1.91 -11.38 -1.97
N LEU A 73 -1.34 -12.58 -2.20
CA LEU A 73 0.08 -12.73 -2.48
C LEU A 73 0.53 -12.14 -3.83
N LYS A 74 -0.41 -11.74 -4.69
CA LYS A 74 -0.13 -11.23 -6.06
C LYS A 74 -0.76 -9.86 -6.31
N THR A 75 -1.51 -9.32 -5.36
CA THR A 75 -2.33 -8.10 -5.52
C THR A 75 -1.92 -6.97 -4.58
N TYR A 76 -0.68 -7.03 -4.09
CA TYR A 76 -0.11 -6.03 -3.18
C TYR A 76 0.34 -4.74 -3.88
N ASN A 77 0.49 -4.76 -5.21
CA ASN A 77 0.76 -3.58 -6.02
C ASN A 77 -0.26 -3.46 -7.16
N ALA A 78 -0.81 -2.27 -7.37
CA ALA A 78 -1.70 -1.93 -8.46
C ALA A 78 -1.06 -0.87 -9.36
N ARG A 79 -0.99 -1.14 -10.67
CA ARG A 79 -0.47 -0.16 -11.65
C ARG A 79 -1.53 0.91 -11.90
N VAL A 80 -1.17 2.18 -11.77
CA VAL A 80 -2.07 3.32 -12.03
C VAL A 80 -2.64 3.24 -13.44
N GLU A 81 -1.85 2.81 -14.41
CA GLU A 81 -2.22 2.72 -15.84
C GLU A 81 -3.38 1.74 -16.11
N THR A 82 -3.59 0.77 -15.22
CA THR A 82 -4.60 -0.29 -15.45
C THR A 82 -5.54 -0.50 -14.25
N VAL A 83 -5.39 0.28 -13.19
CA VAL A 83 -6.14 0.11 -11.93
C VAL A 83 -7.65 0.21 -12.14
N ALA A 84 -8.10 1.08 -13.04
CA ALA A 84 -9.51 1.29 -13.37
C ALA A 84 -10.14 0.13 -14.16
N GLU A 85 -9.34 -0.76 -14.74
CA GLU A 85 -9.79 -1.85 -15.62
C GLU A 85 -9.70 -3.22 -14.94
N LYS A 86 -8.66 -3.43 -14.14
CA LYS A 86 -8.39 -4.75 -13.54
C LYS A 86 -9.47 -5.15 -12.53
N PRO A 87 -10.06 -6.34 -12.65
CA PRO A 87 -11.17 -6.80 -11.79
C PRO A 87 -10.89 -6.71 -10.29
N THR A 88 -9.62 -6.87 -9.89
CA THR A 88 -9.21 -6.81 -8.48
C THR A 88 -9.33 -5.40 -7.89
N TYR A 89 -9.08 -4.35 -8.69
CA TYR A 89 -8.92 -2.98 -8.19
C TYR A 89 -10.00 -2.03 -8.64
N ARG A 90 -10.62 -2.26 -9.81
CA ARG A 90 -11.53 -1.32 -10.50
C ARG A 90 -12.70 -0.86 -9.62
N ASP A 91 -13.23 -1.73 -8.77
CA ASP A 91 -14.38 -1.38 -7.94
C ASP A 91 -13.96 -0.48 -6.77
N ALA A 92 -12.80 -0.73 -6.17
CA ALA A 92 -12.21 0.16 -5.17
C ALA A 92 -11.83 1.52 -5.78
N TRP A 93 -11.28 1.52 -6.99
CA TRP A 93 -10.94 2.74 -7.73
C TRP A 93 -12.19 3.59 -8.03
N ARG A 94 -13.24 2.99 -8.60
CA ARG A 94 -14.50 3.69 -8.92
C ARG A 94 -15.24 4.22 -7.71
N GLN A 95 -15.10 3.57 -6.56
CA GLN A 95 -15.70 3.99 -5.30
C GLN A 95 -14.83 4.96 -4.51
N ALA A 96 -13.68 5.39 -5.07
CA ALA A 96 -12.70 6.23 -4.41
C ALA A 96 -12.32 5.70 -3.01
N LEU A 97 -12.07 4.37 -2.91
CA LEU A 97 -11.59 3.76 -1.68
C LEU A 97 -10.08 3.96 -1.56
N HIS A 98 -9.68 5.22 -1.45
CA HIS A 98 -8.30 5.63 -1.33
C HIS A 98 -7.79 5.43 0.10
N CYS A 99 -6.53 5.06 0.23
CA CYS A 99 -5.85 5.00 1.51
C CYS A 99 -4.40 5.46 1.39
N ILE A 100 -3.79 5.72 2.53
CA ILE A 100 -2.35 5.97 2.67
C ILE A 100 -1.77 4.82 3.46
N VAL A 101 -0.69 4.23 2.98
CA VAL A 101 0.06 3.18 3.69
C VAL A 101 1.25 3.83 4.38
N PRO A 102 1.25 3.91 5.72
CA PRO A 102 2.38 4.40 6.50
C PRO A 102 3.54 3.41 6.49
N ALA A 103 4.74 3.87 6.17
CA ALA A 103 5.94 3.03 6.19
C ALA A 103 7.16 3.81 6.70
N GLU A 104 8.05 3.13 7.43
CA GLU A 104 9.38 3.66 7.78
C GLU A 104 10.33 3.58 6.58
N ALA A 105 10.20 2.55 5.78
CA ALA A 105 10.99 2.30 4.60
C ALA A 105 10.32 1.26 3.70
N ILE A 106 10.69 1.27 2.44
CA ILE A 106 10.37 0.21 1.47
C ILE A 106 11.64 -0.50 1.02
N TYR A 107 11.49 -1.69 0.45
CA TYR A 107 12.60 -2.45 -0.09
C TYR A 107 12.42 -2.72 -1.58
N GLU A 108 13.45 -2.40 -2.36
CA GLU A 108 13.50 -2.70 -3.78
C GLU A 108 14.79 -3.49 -4.11
N PRO A 109 14.77 -4.39 -5.09
CA PRO A 109 15.93 -5.19 -5.41
C PRO A 109 16.95 -4.37 -6.21
N ASP A 110 18.13 -4.14 -5.65
CA ASP A 110 19.30 -3.64 -6.34
C ASP A 110 19.97 -4.78 -7.12
N TRP A 111 20.28 -4.56 -8.39
CA TRP A 111 20.89 -5.51 -9.30
C TRP A 111 22.30 -5.11 -9.75
N GLN A 112 22.93 -4.09 -9.15
CA GLN A 112 24.26 -3.62 -9.55
C GLN A 112 25.35 -4.72 -9.42
N SER A 113 25.19 -5.64 -8.48
CA SER A 113 26.07 -6.79 -8.29
C SER A 113 25.78 -7.99 -9.22
N GLY A 114 24.81 -7.89 -10.14
CA GLY A 114 24.32 -8.99 -10.96
C GLY A 114 23.37 -9.95 -10.23
N LYS A 115 23.10 -9.71 -8.94
CA LYS A 115 22.13 -10.46 -8.13
C LYS A 115 21.20 -9.49 -7.41
N ALA A 116 19.98 -9.92 -7.12
CA ALA A 116 19.05 -9.12 -6.34
C ALA A 116 19.53 -8.97 -4.89
N VAL A 117 19.85 -7.75 -4.48
CA VAL A 117 20.17 -7.39 -3.10
C VAL A 117 19.10 -6.43 -2.61
N PRO A 118 18.41 -6.70 -1.47
CA PRO A 118 17.40 -5.78 -0.95
C PRO A 118 18.05 -4.44 -0.56
N ALA A 119 17.61 -3.36 -1.20
CA ALA A 119 17.99 -2.00 -0.84
C ALA A 119 16.88 -1.35 -0.03
N ARG A 120 17.20 -0.86 1.16
CA ARG A 120 16.28 -0.14 2.03
C ARG A 120 16.20 1.32 1.61
N ILE A 121 15.00 1.79 1.28
CA ILE A 121 14.72 3.14 0.81
C ILE A 121 13.83 3.82 1.84
N ALA A 122 14.29 4.91 2.42
CA ALA A 122 13.59 5.74 3.39
C ALA A 122 13.77 7.22 3.05
N ARG A 123 13.00 8.09 3.69
CA ARG A 123 13.19 9.54 3.57
C ARG A 123 14.48 9.97 4.27
N ALA A 124 15.19 10.91 3.63
CA ALA A 124 16.45 11.43 4.17
C ALA A 124 16.26 12.28 5.44
N ASP A 125 15.06 12.85 5.62
CA ASP A 125 14.69 13.63 6.80
C ASP A 125 14.22 12.77 7.99
N GLY A 126 14.22 11.44 7.85
CA GLY A 126 13.78 10.49 8.88
C GLY A 126 12.27 10.45 9.13
N GLN A 127 11.49 11.21 8.36
CA GLN A 127 10.04 11.18 8.48
C GLN A 127 9.46 9.91 7.80
N PRO A 128 8.28 9.42 8.23
CA PRO A 128 7.64 8.28 7.60
C PRO A 128 7.25 8.57 6.15
N LEU A 129 7.21 7.51 5.35
CA LEU A 129 6.64 7.52 4.01
C LEU A 129 5.11 7.42 4.10
N GLY A 130 4.41 8.22 3.31
CA GLY A 130 2.99 8.05 3.00
C GLY A 130 2.85 7.52 1.58
N ILE A 131 2.39 6.28 1.42
CA ILE A 131 2.28 5.64 0.11
C ILE A 131 0.82 5.59 -0.30
N ALA A 132 0.50 6.09 -1.50
CA ALA A 132 -0.85 6.02 -2.05
C ALA A 132 -1.29 4.58 -2.28
N GLY A 133 -2.49 4.25 -1.87
CA GLY A 133 -3.05 2.93 -2.00
C GLY A 133 -4.56 2.93 -2.18
N LEU A 134 -5.09 1.74 -2.45
CA LEU A 134 -6.52 1.46 -2.41
C LEU A 134 -6.78 0.41 -1.33
N TRP A 135 -7.97 0.46 -0.76
CA TRP A 135 -8.40 -0.52 0.22
C TRP A 135 -9.76 -1.11 -0.13
N THR A 136 -10.09 -2.23 0.48
CA THR A 136 -11.43 -2.81 0.42
C THR A 136 -11.78 -3.49 1.73
N GLN A 137 -13.06 -3.51 2.02
CA GLN A 137 -13.65 -4.34 3.08
C GLN A 137 -14.27 -5.57 2.44
N THR A 138 -14.11 -6.71 3.09
CA THR A 138 -14.73 -7.96 2.67
C THR A 138 -15.44 -8.62 3.86
N VAL A 139 -16.44 -9.43 3.55
CA VAL A 139 -17.10 -10.32 4.51
C VAL A 139 -16.87 -11.74 4.01
N ASP A 140 -16.24 -12.58 4.81
CA ASP A 140 -15.97 -13.98 4.48
C ASP A 140 -17.21 -14.88 4.62
N SER A 141 -17.03 -16.20 4.45
CA SER A 141 -18.11 -17.18 4.57
C SER A 141 -18.73 -17.24 5.98
N ASP A 142 -17.96 -16.91 7.00
CA ASP A 142 -18.35 -16.96 8.40
C ASP A 142 -18.91 -15.62 8.91
N GLY A 143 -19.04 -14.64 8.01
CA GLY A 143 -19.53 -13.30 8.32
C GLY A 143 -18.49 -12.38 8.95
N VAL A 144 -17.23 -12.80 8.99
CA VAL A 144 -16.15 -11.97 9.57
C VAL A 144 -15.75 -10.87 8.60
N ILE A 145 -15.71 -9.64 9.12
CA ILE A 145 -15.26 -8.47 8.38
C ILE A 145 -13.73 -8.44 8.34
N GLY A 146 -13.18 -8.40 7.14
CA GLY A 146 -11.76 -8.24 6.90
C GLY A 146 -11.44 -7.01 6.05
N TYR A 147 -10.23 -6.46 6.21
CA TYR A 147 -9.72 -5.38 5.37
C TYR A 147 -8.49 -5.84 4.61
N SER A 148 -8.33 -5.33 3.40
CA SER A 148 -7.10 -5.50 2.62
C SER A 148 -6.81 -4.26 1.81
N PHE A 149 -5.53 -4.06 1.46
CA PHE A 149 -5.09 -2.88 0.73
C PHE A 149 -3.99 -3.23 -0.28
N THR A 150 -3.76 -2.34 -1.23
CA THR A 150 -2.68 -2.41 -2.22
C THR A 150 -1.98 -1.07 -2.30
N MET A 151 -0.70 -1.05 -2.67
CA MET A 151 0.02 0.17 -3.01
C MET A 151 -0.13 0.47 -4.50
N LEU A 152 -0.33 1.73 -4.85
CA LEU A 152 -0.28 2.18 -6.24
C LEU A 152 1.17 2.28 -6.72
N THR A 153 1.39 1.93 -7.98
CA THR A 153 2.70 2.04 -8.61
C THR A 153 2.61 2.74 -9.95
N ILE A 154 3.68 3.47 -10.29
CA ILE A 154 3.88 4.16 -11.56
C ILE A 154 5.20 3.73 -12.20
N ASN A 155 5.37 4.03 -13.48
CA ASN A 155 6.65 3.88 -14.17
C ASN A 155 7.71 4.76 -13.50
N ALA A 156 8.94 4.26 -13.40
CA ALA A 156 10.07 4.93 -12.76
C ALA A 156 11.25 5.15 -13.71
N ASP A 157 11.05 4.97 -15.01
CA ASP A 157 12.08 5.28 -16.00
C ASP A 157 12.44 6.77 -15.91
N GLY A 158 13.73 7.07 -15.82
CA GLY A 158 14.24 8.43 -15.65
C GLY A 158 14.13 8.99 -14.23
N HIS A 159 13.53 8.30 -13.27
CA HIS A 159 13.51 8.76 -11.88
C HIS A 159 14.90 8.60 -11.24
N ALA A 160 15.43 9.68 -10.63
CA ALA A 160 16.82 9.76 -10.15
C ALA A 160 17.25 8.57 -9.25
N VAL A 161 16.33 8.03 -8.46
CA VAL A 161 16.60 6.93 -7.53
C VAL A 161 16.06 5.61 -8.08
N PHE A 162 14.76 5.54 -8.40
CA PHE A 162 14.07 4.27 -8.66
C PHE A 162 14.39 3.61 -10.00
N GLN A 163 14.94 4.35 -10.98
CA GLN A 163 15.44 3.76 -12.23
C GLN A 163 16.58 2.75 -12.02
N ASN A 164 17.26 2.80 -10.88
CA ASN A 164 18.41 1.95 -10.57
C ASN A 164 18.02 0.58 -9.99
N PHE A 165 16.76 0.39 -9.61
CA PHE A 165 16.27 -0.86 -9.04
C PHE A 165 15.65 -1.76 -10.12
N HIS A 166 15.34 -3.02 -9.72
CA HIS A 166 14.90 -4.09 -10.59
C HIS A 166 15.97 -4.55 -11.60
N ARG A 167 15.71 -5.65 -12.28
CA ARG A 167 16.63 -6.15 -13.32
C ARG A 167 16.80 -5.12 -14.43
N PRO A 168 17.96 -5.01 -15.04
CA PRO A 168 18.18 -4.04 -16.13
C PRO A 168 17.17 -4.13 -17.27
N ALA A 169 16.72 -5.34 -17.60
CA ALA A 169 15.76 -5.58 -18.69
C ALA A 169 14.28 -5.41 -18.26
N ASP A 170 14.00 -5.28 -16.96
CA ASP A 170 12.62 -5.13 -16.46
C ASP A 170 12.20 -3.67 -16.50
N GLU A 171 10.90 -3.43 -16.74
CA GLU A 171 10.29 -2.12 -16.57
C GLU A 171 10.55 -1.59 -15.16
N LYS A 172 11.00 -0.34 -15.06
CA LYS A 172 11.25 0.32 -13.79
C LYS A 172 9.95 0.81 -13.18
N ARG A 173 9.71 0.44 -11.94
CA ARG A 173 8.48 0.80 -11.22
C ARG A 173 8.81 1.35 -9.84
N MET A 174 7.97 2.27 -9.36
CA MET A 174 8.04 2.78 -7.99
C MET A 174 6.62 2.89 -7.40
N VAL A 175 6.53 2.87 -6.09
CA VAL A 175 5.28 3.19 -5.40
C VAL A 175 5.01 4.69 -5.49
N VAL A 176 3.73 5.07 -5.49
CA VAL A 176 3.33 6.48 -5.48
C VAL A 176 3.50 7.04 -4.07
N MET A 177 4.53 7.86 -3.88
CA MET A 177 4.81 8.53 -2.60
C MET A 177 4.09 9.87 -2.55
N LEU A 178 3.39 10.11 -1.46
CA LEU A 178 2.67 11.35 -1.19
C LEU A 178 3.46 12.23 -0.21
N GLN A 179 3.47 13.52 -0.48
CA GLN A 179 3.89 14.50 0.53
C GLN A 179 2.75 14.69 1.54
N PRO A 180 3.03 15.06 2.80
CA PRO A 180 1.99 15.30 3.81
C PRO A 180 0.91 16.29 3.37
N THR A 181 1.27 17.30 2.57
CA THR A 181 0.34 18.28 1.98
C THR A 181 -0.62 17.70 0.95
N GLN A 182 -0.34 16.51 0.42
CA GLN A 182 -1.16 15.82 -0.58
C GLN A 182 -2.10 14.77 0.03
N PHE A 183 -2.01 14.52 1.34
CA PHE A 183 -2.78 13.45 1.98
C PHE A 183 -4.29 13.68 1.88
N ASP A 184 -4.76 14.90 2.15
CA ASP A 184 -6.19 15.21 2.07
C ASP A 184 -6.69 15.21 0.63
N ASP A 185 -5.93 15.74 -0.30
CA ASP A 185 -6.27 15.72 -1.73
C ASP A 185 -6.43 14.27 -2.21
N TRP A 186 -5.49 13.39 -1.84
CA TRP A 186 -5.55 11.99 -2.20
C TRP A 186 -6.74 11.25 -1.58
N LEU A 187 -6.95 11.43 -0.27
CA LEU A 187 -8.02 10.73 0.44
C LEU A 187 -9.42 11.21 0.05
N ASN A 188 -9.54 12.43 -0.50
CA ASN A 188 -10.81 13.03 -0.94
C ASN A 188 -11.01 13.01 -2.48
N ALA A 189 -10.04 12.54 -3.25
CA ALA A 189 -10.18 12.43 -4.70
C ALA A 189 -11.36 11.51 -5.07
N THR A 190 -12.06 11.82 -6.18
CA THR A 190 -13.26 11.11 -6.66
C THR A 190 -13.03 10.50 -8.03
#